data_fbdb7a1e0aa0050eee53d0e22d4cac87
#
_entry.id   fbdb7a1e0aa0050eee53d0e22d4cac87
#
_cell.length_a   1.000
_cell.length_b   1.000
_cell.length_c   1.000
_cell.angle_alpha   90.00
_cell.angle_beta   90.00
_cell.angle_gamma   90.00
#
_symmetry.space_group_name_H-M   'P 1'
#
loop_
_entity.id
_entity.type
_entity.pdbx_description
1 polymer ?
#
loop_
_entity_poly.entity_id
_entity_poly.type
_entity_poly.pdbx_seq_one_letter_code
_entity_poly.pdbx_strand_id
1 'polypeptide(L)'
;MSLDQYYTLGRSGLRVSRLALGTMTFGDDWGWGAAEEVSRGMFDRYLEAGGNFIDTADGYTGGHSEELVGKFVRESGSRDRVVIATKYSYNNQPGNPNAGGNGRKAMLRAVEGSLRRLGTDYIDLYLLHTWDRITPAEEVLQTFEDLTRVGKIRYAGLSDVPAWYAARMQTLAQASHAHPLVSLQLQYSLVERNIEREYVDLALELGCGITAWSPLGMGLLSGKYRRSTQGHDSETEGRLQAMKQSGLAALQDKLAPRNWEIVAALEDAARASGLSMAQAAIQWVARRPAVGAVILGARTLEQFEDNLAALDKPMPQESLRALDQASALPMQFPYSFFAQNQQAGIHGGVAVGDKPDGYVLPVRIAAADGDIDARMKTRK
;
A
#
# COMPACT_ATOMS: atom_id res chain seq x y z
N MET A 1 -9.45 -20.02 6.78
CA MET A 1 -9.49 -18.63 6.35
C MET A 1 -9.85 -18.54 4.89
N SER A 2 -10.71 -17.59 4.51
CA SER A 2 -11.08 -17.35 3.13
C SER A 2 -10.87 -15.87 2.80
N LEU A 3 -10.20 -15.59 1.68
CA LEU A 3 -10.06 -14.26 1.08
C LEU A 3 -11.06 -14.05 -0.06
N ASP A 4 -12.12 -14.87 -0.13
CA ASP A 4 -13.14 -14.89 -1.17
C ASP A 4 -14.15 -13.72 -1.11
N GLN A 5 -13.98 -12.79 -0.18
CA GLN A 5 -14.66 -11.51 -0.18
C GLN A 5 -13.81 -10.48 -0.93
N TYR A 6 -14.28 -10.08 -2.10
CA TYR A 6 -13.58 -9.13 -2.95
C TYR A 6 -14.19 -7.74 -2.85
N TYR A 7 -13.34 -6.72 -3.00
CA TYR A 7 -13.71 -5.30 -2.94
C TYR A 7 -13.27 -4.60 -4.21
N THR A 8 -14.00 -3.60 -4.64
CA THR A 8 -13.59 -2.78 -5.77
C THR A 8 -12.37 -1.93 -5.39
N LEU A 9 -11.36 -1.90 -6.27
CA LEU A 9 -10.19 -1.05 -6.09
C LEU A 9 -10.50 0.35 -6.62
N GLY A 10 -10.65 1.29 -5.70
CA GLY A 10 -11.10 2.63 -6.03
C GLY A 10 -12.48 2.65 -6.70
N ARG A 11 -12.71 3.67 -7.49
CA ARG A 11 -13.96 3.83 -8.27
C ARG A 11 -13.84 3.09 -9.61
N SER A 12 -13.67 1.76 -9.53
CA SER A 12 -13.50 0.90 -10.70
C SER A 12 -14.30 -0.40 -10.57
N GLY A 13 -14.38 -1.20 -11.64
CA GLY A 13 -14.93 -2.56 -11.62
C GLY A 13 -13.92 -3.64 -11.20
N LEU A 14 -12.65 -3.27 -10.93
CA LEU A 14 -11.60 -4.21 -10.56
C LEU A 14 -11.81 -4.71 -9.14
N ARG A 15 -12.03 -6.02 -8.98
CA ARG A 15 -12.27 -6.65 -7.68
C ARG A 15 -11.01 -7.34 -7.19
N VAL A 16 -10.57 -6.98 -5.99
CA VAL A 16 -9.36 -7.49 -5.35
C VAL A 16 -9.64 -8.01 -3.95
N SER A 17 -8.86 -9.00 -3.50
CA SER A 17 -8.86 -9.45 -2.11
C SER A 17 -8.26 -8.37 -1.20
N ARG A 18 -8.74 -8.33 0.06
CA ARG A 18 -8.28 -7.34 1.07
C ARG A 18 -6.79 -7.46 1.41
N LEU A 19 -6.23 -8.64 1.27
CA LEU A 19 -4.81 -8.91 1.43
C LEU A 19 -4.25 -9.26 0.05
N ALA A 20 -3.18 -8.58 -0.36
CA ALA A 20 -2.47 -8.84 -1.60
C ALA A 20 -1.17 -9.60 -1.33
N LEU A 21 -0.80 -10.49 -2.24
CA LEU A 21 0.48 -11.20 -2.20
C LEU A 21 1.58 -10.28 -2.75
N GLY A 22 2.43 -9.75 -1.88
CA GLY A 22 3.60 -8.98 -2.26
C GLY A 22 4.78 -9.89 -2.57
N THR A 23 5.38 -9.74 -3.73
CA THR A 23 6.43 -10.63 -4.25
C THR A 23 7.83 -10.00 -4.27
N MET A 24 8.05 -8.90 -3.57
CA MET A 24 9.39 -8.30 -3.44
C MET A 24 10.41 -9.26 -2.81
N THR A 25 9.93 -10.24 -2.04
CA THR A 25 10.75 -11.27 -1.42
C THR A 25 10.90 -12.53 -2.27
N PHE A 26 10.30 -12.61 -3.44
CA PHE A 26 10.42 -13.76 -4.34
C PHE A 26 11.76 -13.73 -5.08
N GLY A 27 12.54 -14.80 -4.92
CA GLY A 27 13.94 -14.89 -5.32
C GLY A 27 14.89 -14.44 -4.19
N ASP A 28 16.08 -14.98 -4.19
CA ASP A 28 17.16 -14.73 -3.23
C ASP A 28 18.36 -13.98 -3.84
N ASP A 29 18.20 -13.45 -5.05
CA ASP A 29 19.23 -12.77 -5.84
C ASP A 29 19.87 -11.57 -5.13
N TRP A 30 19.16 -10.95 -4.19
CA TRP A 30 19.68 -9.84 -3.38
C TRP A 30 20.41 -10.28 -2.12
N GLY A 31 20.66 -11.60 -1.94
CA GLY A 31 21.21 -12.17 -0.70
C GLY A 31 20.21 -12.23 0.45
N TRP A 32 18.95 -11.89 0.17
CA TRP A 32 17.80 -12.05 1.07
C TRP A 32 16.52 -12.22 0.24
N GLY A 33 15.58 -12.92 0.80
CA GLY A 33 14.32 -13.22 0.10
C GLY A 33 13.84 -14.62 0.44
N ALA A 34 13.09 -15.21 -0.46
CA ALA A 34 12.60 -16.58 -0.39
C ALA A 34 12.97 -17.30 -1.68
N ALA A 35 13.61 -18.45 -1.55
CA ALA A 35 13.90 -19.32 -2.70
C ALA A 35 12.61 -19.71 -3.44
N GLU A 36 12.74 -20.15 -4.68
CA GLU A 36 11.61 -20.46 -5.56
C GLU A 36 10.59 -21.40 -4.92
N GLU A 37 11.04 -22.47 -4.24
CA GLU A 37 10.16 -23.43 -3.59
C GLU A 37 9.29 -22.80 -2.49
N VAL A 38 9.89 -21.95 -1.65
CA VAL A 38 9.18 -21.23 -0.59
C VAL A 38 8.22 -20.19 -1.20
N SER A 39 8.67 -19.47 -2.23
CA SER A 39 7.85 -18.51 -2.98
C SER A 39 6.65 -19.19 -3.62
N ARG A 40 6.85 -20.41 -4.17
CA ARG A 40 5.78 -21.23 -4.73
C ARG A 40 4.77 -21.66 -3.64
N GLY A 41 5.26 -22.11 -2.51
CA GLY A 41 4.38 -22.47 -1.38
C GLY A 41 3.51 -21.30 -0.92
N MET A 42 4.06 -20.07 -0.83
CA MET A 42 3.29 -18.87 -0.51
C MET A 42 2.24 -18.54 -1.59
N PHE A 43 2.61 -18.67 -2.86
CA PHE A 43 1.70 -18.42 -3.98
C PHE A 43 0.53 -19.41 -3.97
N ASP A 44 0.81 -20.72 -3.85
CA ASP A 44 -0.21 -21.76 -3.84
C ASP A 44 -1.15 -21.59 -2.63
N ARG A 45 -0.59 -21.34 -1.44
CA ARG A 45 -1.36 -21.08 -0.22
C ARG A 45 -2.24 -19.84 -0.32
N TYR A 46 -1.76 -18.79 -1.03
CA TYR A 46 -2.54 -17.58 -1.29
C TYR A 46 -3.75 -17.86 -2.18
N LEU A 47 -3.58 -18.62 -3.28
CA LEU A 47 -4.67 -19.00 -4.17
C LEU A 47 -5.69 -19.92 -3.48
N GLU A 48 -5.22 -20.87 -2.66
CA GLU A 48 -6.07 -21.74 -1.86
C GLU A 48 -6.95 -20.95 -0.87
N ALA A 49 -6.40 -19.88 -0.31
CA ALA A 49 -7.14 -18.97 0.56
C ALA A 49 -8.19 -18.12 -0.19
N GLY A 50 -8.25 -18.16 -1.52
CA GLY A 50 -9.12 -17.34 -2.35
C GLY A 50 -8.53 -15.99 -2.72
N GLY A 51 -7.25 -15.73 -2.43
CA GLY A 51 -6.57 -14.51 -2.81
C GLY A 51 -6.47 -14.36 -4.33
N ASN A 52 -6.60 -13.14 -4.83
CA ASN A 52 -6.55 -12.87 -6.27
C ASN A 52 -5.69 -11.67 -6.65
N PHE A 53 -5.04 -10.99 -5.71
CA PHE A 53 -4.28 -9.78 -5.98
C PHE A 53 -2.78 -9.99 -5.71
N ILE A 54 -1.97 -10.01 -6.77
CA ILE A 54 -0.52 -10.25 -6.72
C ILE A 54 0.19 -8.95 -7.09
N ASP A 55 1.10 -8.51 -6.23
CA ASP A 55 1.88 -7.27 -6.40
C ASP A 55 3.36 -7.61 -6.62
N THR A 56 3.89 -7.23 -7.78
CA THR A 56 5.29 -7.36 -8.17
C THR A 56 5.83 -6.03 -8.73
N ALA A 57 7.06 -6.02 -9.27
CA ALA A 57 7.65 -4.90 -10.00
C ALA A 57 8.79 -5.38 -10.91
N ASP A 58 9.07 -4.62 -11.98
CA ASP A 58 10.13 -4.90 -12.96
C ASP A 58 11.54 -4.91 -12.37
N GLY A 59 11.73 -4.19 -11.25
CA GLY A 59 13.00 -4.11 -10.54
C GLY A 59 13.19 -5.15 -9.42
N TYR A 60 12.15 -5.89 -9.02
CA TYR A 60 12.27 -6.85 -7.92
C TYR A 60 13.16 -8.02 -8.32
N THR A 61 14.23 -8.24 -7.56
CA THR A 61 15.28 -9.24 -7.85
C THR A 61 15.77 -9.19 -9.30
N GLY A 62 15.90 -7.95 -9.87
CA GLY A 62 16.35 -7.76 -11.25
C GLY A 62 15.36 -8.25 -12.32
N GLY A 63 14.09 -8.46 -11.96
CA GLY A 63 13.03 -9.01 -12.82
C GLY A 63 12.68 -10.47 -12.53
N HIS A 64 13.49 -11.18 -11.74
CA HIS A 64 13.26 -12.59 -11.40
C HIS A 64 11.94 -12.79 -10.63
N SER A 65 11.53 -11.83 -9.79
CA SER A 65 10.21 -11.89 -9.14
C SER A 65 9.05 -11.98 -10.15
N GLU A 66 9.09 -11.18 -11.24
CA GLU A 66 8.08 -11.28 -12.31
C GLU A 66 8.15 -12.64 -13.05
N GLU A 67 9.35 -13.18 -13.28
CA GLU A 67 9.52 -14.49 -13.90
C GLU A 67 8.92 -15.62 -13.05
N LEU A 68 9.14 -15.59 -11.74
CA LEU A 68 8.54 -16.54 -10.79
C LEU A 68 7.02 -16.42 -10.76
N VAL A 69 6.49 -15.18 -10.66
CA VAL A 69 5.03 -14.95 -10.71
C VAL A 69 4.44 -15.48 -12.02
N GLY A 70 5.04 -15.14 -13.16
CA GLY A 70 4.59 -15.61 -14.47
C GLY A 70 4.62 -17.14 -14.60
N LYS A 71 5.67 -17.78 -14.09
CA LYS A 71 5.80 -19.24 -14.03
C LYS A 71 4.66 -19.84 -13.21
N PHE A 72 4.44 -19.36 -11.99
CA PHE A 72 3.44 -19.93 -11.07
C PHE A 72 2.02 -19.74 -11.58
N VAL A 73 1.69 -18.55 -12.11
CA VAL A 73 0.39 -18.26 -12.71
C VAL A 73 0.10 -19.15 -13.91
N ARG A 74 1.08 -19.39 -14.76
CA ARG A 74 0.95 -20.28 -15.94
C ARG A 74 0.74 -21.73 -15.52
N GLU A 75 1.57 -22.23 -14.58
CA GLU A 75 1.52 -23.62 -14.12
C GLU A 75 0.22 -23.95 -13.36
N SER A 76 -0.32 -22.97 -12.62
CA SER A 76 -1.59 -23.12 -11.91
C SER A 76 -2.82 -22.87 -12.80
N GLY A 77 -2.65 -22.38 -14.03
CA GLY A 77 -3.75 -21.98 -14.91
C GLY A 77 -4.62 -20.84 -14.35
N SER A 78 -4.07 -19.98 -13.48
CA SER A 78 -4.84 -19.01 -12.71
C SER A 78 -4.91 -17.62 -13.35
N ARG A 79 -4.37 -17.40 -14.57
CA ARG A 79 -4.22 -16.06 -15.16
C ARG A 79 -5.52 -15.23 -15.16
N ASP A 80 -6.64 -15.84 -15.52
CA ASP A 80 -7.94 -15.15 -15.57
C ASP A 80 -8.56 -14.89 -14.20
N ARG A 81 -8.08 -15.59 -13.17
CA ARG A 81 -8.57 -15.46 -11.79
C ARG A 81 -7.83 -14.41 -11.00
N VAL A 82 -6.57 -14.12 -11.37
CA VAL A 82 -5.70 -13.23 -10.61
C VAL A 82 -5.61 -11.85 -11.25
N VAL A 83 -5.46 -10.85 -10.39
CA VAL A 83 -5.10 -9.48 -10.72
C VAL A 83 -3.60 -9.33 -10.49
N ILE A 84 -2.83 -9.12 -11.56
CA ILE A 84 -1.39 -8.89 -11.48
C ILE A 84 -1.14 -7.39 -11.54
N ALA A 85 -0.57 -6.85 -10.44
CA ALA A 85 -0.01 -5.51 -10.42
C ALA A 85 1.49 -5.59 -10.60
N THR A 86 2.04 -4.79 -11.53
CA THR A 86 3.48 -4.58 -11.64
C THR A 86 3.81 -3.10 -11.87
N LYS A 87 5.08 -2.74 -11.73
CA LYS A 87 5.51 -1.35 -11.64
C LYS A 87 6.77 -1.12 -12.48
N TYR A 88 6.96 0.15 -12.89
CA TYR A 88 8.16 0.61 -13.59
C TYR A 88 8.67 1.92 -12.96
N SER A 89 9.84 2.31 -13.16
CA SER A 89 10.51 3.60 -12.92
C SER A 89 12.02 3.42 -12.75
N TYR A 90 12.42 2.33 -12.08
CA TYR A 90 13.82 2.11 -11.77
C TYR A 90 14.62 1.76 -13.04
N ASN A 91 15.86 2.27 -13.11
CA ASN A 91 16.76 1.98 -14.20
C ASN A 91 17.37 0.58 -14.03
N ASN A 92 17.04 -0.33 -14.91
CA ASN A 92 17.58 -1.69 -14.94
C ASN A 92 18.71 -1.89 -15.98
N GLN A 93 19.22 -0.79 -16.57
CA GLN A 93 20.37 -0.77 -17.47
C GLN A 93 21.29 0.41 -17.11
N PRO A 94 22.18 0.26 -16.12
CA PRO A 94 23.09 1.33 -15.75
C PRO A 94 23.84 1.93 -16.93
N GLY A 95 23.92 3.27 -16.98
CA GLY A 95 24.51 3.99 -18.10
C GLY A 95 23.57 4.32 -19.27
N ASN A 96 22.39 3.72 -19.36
CA ASN A 96 21.39 4.08 -20.34
C ASN A 96 20.43 5.14 -19.75
N PRO A 97 20.46 6.41 -20.20
CA PRO A 97 19.67 7.49 -19.60
C PRO A 97 18.16 7.35 -19.82
N ASN A 98 17.73 6.49 -20.74
CA ASN A 98 16.32 6.25 -21.04
C ASN A 98 15.84 4.85 -20.62
N ALA A 99 16.61 4.15 -19.77
CA ALA A 99 16.22 2.83 -19.28
C ALA A 99 15.48 2.90 -17.93
N GLY A 100 15.36 4.09 -17.34
CA GLY A 100 14.59 4.38 -16.14
C GLY A 100 13.90 5.72 -16.25
N GLY A 101 13.28 6.16 -15.13
CA GLY A 101 12.43 7.34 -15.07
C GLY A 101 11.00 7.06 -15.53
N ASN A 102 10.16 8.09 -15.49
CA ASN A 102 8.73 7.93 -15.72
C ASN A 102 8.29 8.31 -17.14
N GLY A 103 9.26 8.74 -17.98
CA GLY A 103 8.98 9.18 -19.35
C GLY A 103 8.48 8.04 -20.26
N ARG A 104 7.76 8.44 -21.31
CA ARG A 104 7.09 7.54 -22.27
C ARG A 104 8.00 6.44 -22.80
N LYS A 105 9.23 6.77 -23.20
CA LYS A 105 10.18 5.79 -23.76
C LYS A 105 10.55 4.70 -22.77
N ALA A 106 10.79 5.08 -21.51
CA ALA A 106 11.10 4.15 -20.42
C ALA A 106 9.89 3.27 -20.10
N MET A 107 8.70 3.87 -19.97
CA MET A 107 7.45 3.16 -19.66
C MET A 107 7.11 2.11 -20.72
N LEU A 108 7.15 2.47 -22.01
CA LEU A 108 6.86 1.53 -23.11
C LEU A 108 7.85 0.37 -23.15
N ARG A 109 9.13 0.64 -22.89
CA ARG A 109 10.13 -0.41 -22.81
C ARG A 109 9.93 -1.32 -21.61
N ALA A 110 9.62 -0.75 -20.46
CA ALA A 110 9.41 -1.49 -19.21
C ALA A 110 8.20 -2.41 -19.30
N VAL A 111 7.06 -1.95 -19.83
CA VAL A 111 5.85 -2.77 -19.98
C VAL A 111 6.09 -3.99 -20.86
N GLU A 112 6.82 -3.82 -21.98
CA GLU A 112 7.19 -4.96 -22.85
C GLU A 112 8.10 -5.97 -22.13
N GLY A 113 9.00 -5.48 -21.28
CA GLY A 113 9.84 -6.31 -20.42
C GLY A 113 9.01 -7.12 -19.43
N SER A 114 8.10 -6.46 -18.71
CA SER A 114 7.21 -7.09 -17.75
C SER A 114 6.29 -8.13 -18.39
N LEU A 115 5.69 -7.82 -19.54
CA LEU A 115 4.84 -8.78 -20.27
C LEU A 115 5.61 -10.05 -20.63
N ARG A 116 6.88 -9.93 -21.10
CA ARG A 116 7.73 -11.09 -21.42
C ARG A 116 8.07 -11.92 -20.17
N ARG A 117 8.48 -11.29 -19.05
CA ARG A 117 8.85 -12.01 -17.84
C ARG A 117 7.64 -12.67 -17.19
N LEU A 118 6.50 -11.99 -17.16
CA LEU A 118 5.24 -12.52 -16.64
C LEU A 118 4.63 -13.59 -17.60
N GLY A 119 5.05 -13.66 -18.86
CA GLY A 119 4.50 -14.59 -19.85
C GLY A 119 3.02 -14.37 -20.12
N THR A 120 2.58 -13.11 -20.24
CA THR A 120 1.17 -12.72 -20.44
C THR A 120 1.09 -11.58 -21.46
N ASP A 121 -0.08 -11.45 -22.12
CA ASP A 121 -0.32 -10.39 -23.10
C ASP A 121 -0.82 -9.08 -22.47
N TYR A 122 -1.22 -9.11 -21.22
CA TYR A 122 -1.72 -7.93 -20.51
C TYR A 122 -1.37 -7.93 -19.02
N ILE A 123 -1.28 -6.73 -18.47
CA ILE A 123 -1.14 -6.46 -17.03
C ILE A 123 -2.47 -5.91 -16.54
N ASP A 124 -2.97 -6.39 -15.39
CA ASP A 124 -4.24 -5.91 -14.84
C ASP A 124 -4.10 -4.51 -14.24
N LEU A 125 -3.06 -4.26 -13.45
CA LEU A 125 -2.79 -2.96 -12.83
C LEU A 125 -1.33 -2.58 -13.06
N TYR A 126 -1.09 -1.51 -13.81
CA TYR A 126 0.26 -1.02 -14.08
C TYR A 126 0.52 0.28 -13.33
N LEU A 127 1.62 0.32 -12.56
CA LEU A 127 1.90 1.41 -11.65
C LEU A 127 3.19 2.14 -12.03
N LEU A 128 3.17 3.47 -11.97
CA LEU A 128 4.36 4.27 -11.78
C LEU A 128 4.89 4.00 -10.37
N HIS A 129 6.13 3.45 -10.24
CA HIS A 129 6.66 2.94 -8.97
C HIS A 129 7.10 4.05 -8.02
N THR A 130 7.72 5.10 -8.55
CA THR A 130 8.16 6.27 -7.77
C THR A 130 8.36 7.48 -8.68
N TRP A 131 8.15 8.66 -8.12
CA TRP A 131 8.30 9.93 -8.86
C TRP A 131 9.77 10.23 -9.18
N ASP A 132 10.07 10.49 -10.44
CA ASP A 132 11.42 10.83 -10.91
C ASP A 132 11.74 12.33 -10.83
N ARG A 133 10.78 13.16 -10.42
CA ARG A 133 10.87 14.63 -10.24
C ARG A 133 11.00 15.45 -11.54
N ILE A 134 11.02 14.83 -12.70
CA ILE A 134 11.24 15.53 -13.97
C ILE A 134 10.15 15.27 -15.01
N THR A 135 9.51 14.09 -15.02
CA THR A 135 8.51 13.76 -16.04
C THR A 135 7.18 14.46 -15.75
N PRO A 136 6.62 15.22 -16.70
CA PRO A 136 5.29 15.82 -16.56
C PRO A 136 4.18 14.78 -16.36
N ALA A 137 3.19 15.13 -15.54
CA ALA A 137 2.04 14.26 -15.30
C ALA A 137 1.25 13.93 -16.58
N GLU A 138 1.19 14.89 -17.49
CA GLU A 138 0.53 14.79 -18.79
C GLU A 138 1.15 13.71 -19.68
N GLU A 139 2.48 13.61 -19.72
CA GLU A 139 3.19 12.58 -20.50
C GLU A 139 2.92 11.19 -19.97
N VAL A 140 2.95 11.03 -18.63
CA VAL A 140 2.65 9.77 -17.97
C VAL A 140 1.20 9.35 -18.21
N LEU A 141 0.23 10.27 -18.02
CA LEU A 141 -1.18 9.99 -18.22
C LEU A 141 -1.46 9.57 -19.67
N GLN A 142 -0.93 10.32 -20.64
CA GLN A 142 -1.13 10.00 -22.05
C GLN A 142 -0.53 8.62 -22.40
N THR A 143 0.60 8.26 -21.80
CA THR A 143 1.22 6.96 -22.04
C THR A 143 0.40 5.82 -21.43
N PHE A 144 -0.16 5.98 -20.23
CA PHE A 144 -1.10 5.03 -19.64
C PHE A 144 -2.34 4.87 -20.53
N GLU A 145 -2.88 5.98 -21.06
CA GLU A 145 -4.03 5.94 -21.95
C GLU A 145 -3.74 5.14 -23.23
N ASP A 146 -2.59 5.37 -23.85
CA ASP A 146 -2.17 4.61 -25.04
C ASP A 146 -2.02 3.11 -24.74
N LEU A 147 -1.40 2.75 -23.61
CA LEU A 147 -1.23 1.35 -23.19
C LEU A 147 -2.58 0.67 -22.87
N THR A 148 -3.52 1.39 -22.28
CA THR A 148 -4.88 0.90 -22.02
C THR A 148 -5.62 0.69 -23.34
N ARG A 149 -5.55 1.64 -24.25
CA ARG A 149 -6.23 1.57 -25.56
C ARG A 149 -5.75 0.40 -26.42
N VAL A 150 -4.44 0.10 -26.40
CA VAL A 150 -3.90 -1.07 -27.13
C VAL A 150 -4.02 -2.36 -26.33
N GLY A 151 -4.60 -2.33 -25.15
CA GLY A 151 -4.91 -3.51 -24.34
C GLY A 151 -3.72 -4.13 -23.59
N LYS A 152 -2.58 -3.46 -23.50
CA LYS A 152 -1.41 -3.96 -22.75
C LYS A 152 -1.58 -3.84 -21.23
N ILE A 153 -2.35 -2.86 -20.79
CA ILE A 153 -2.75 -2.72 -19.38
C ILE A 153 -4.28 -2.57 -19.30
N ARG A 154 -4.85 -2.94 -18.14
CA ARG A 154 -6.30 -2.76 -17.89
C ARG A 154 -6.58 -1.54 -17.05
N TYR A 155 -5.79 -1.32 -16.02
CA TYR A 155 -5.90 -0.20 -15.09
C TYR A 155 -4.54 0.40 -14.81
N ALA A 156 -4.53 1.69 -14.47
CA ALA A 156 -3.34 2.44 -14.10
C ALA A 156 -3.40 2.93 -12.67
N GLY A 157 -2.24 3.10 -12.05
CA GLY A 157 -2.09 3.66 -10.71
C GLY A 157 -0.72 4.29 -10.51
N LEU A 158 -0.53 4.88 -9.32
CA LEU A 158 0.71 5.54 -8.93
C LEU A 158 1.21 4.97 -7.61
N SER A 159 2.51 4.93 -7.43
CA SER A 159 3.16 4.61 -6.16
C SER A 159 4.15 5.71 -5.80
N ASP A 160 4.21 6.07 -4.52
CA ASP A 160 5.19 6.97 -3.92
C ASP A 160 5.48 8.25 -4.74
N VAL A 161 4.41 8.92 -5.16
CA VAL A 161 4.41 10.24 -5.80
C VAL A 161 3.88 11.30 -4.83
N PRO A 162 4.18 12.60 -4.99
CA PRO A 162 3.54 13.67 -4.21
C PRO A 162 2.02 13.69 -4.39
N ALA A 163 1.27 14.04 -3.33
CA ALA A 163 -0.20 14.12 -3.40
C ALA A 163 -0.68 15.08 -4.50
N TRP A 164 -0.01 16.25 -4.65
CA TRP A 164 -0.35 17.19 -5.71
C TRP A 164 -0.18 16.60 -7.12
N TYR A 165 0.83 15.71 -7.32
CA TYR A 165 1.06 15.05 -8.61
C TYR A 165 -0.07 14.08 -8.94
N ALA A 166 -0.48 13.27 -7.95
CA ALA A 166 -1.61 12.35 -8.08
C ALA A 166 -2.93 13.10 -8.33
N ALA A 167 -3.20 14.19 -7.59
CA ALA A 167 -4.37 15.04 -7.77
C ALA A 167 -4.40 15.66 -9.17
N ARG A 168 -3.25 16.21 -9.63
CA ARG A 168 -3.13 16.77 -10.99
C ARG A 168 -3.46 15.74 -12.05
N MET A 169 -2.85 14.55 -11.96
CA MET A 169 -3.06 13.50 -12.96
C MET A 169 -4.52 13.03 -13.00
N GLN A 170 -5.13 12.81 -11.85
CA GLN A 170 -6.53 12.38 -11.79
C GLN A 170 -7.49 13.45 -12.32
N THR A 171 -7.25 14.72 -11.99
CA THR A 171 -8.05 15.84 -12.51
C THR A 171 -7.92 15.96 -14.03
N LEU A 172 -6.70 15.81 -14.57
CA LEU A 172 -6.46 15.80 -16.01
C LEU A 172 -7.19 14.63 -16.69
N ALA A 173 -7.14 13.43 -16.09
CA ALA A 173 -7.86 12.26 -16.62
C ALA A 173 -9.37 12.52 -16.70
N GLN A 174 -9.96 13.09 -15.64
CA GLN A 174 -11.37 13.45 -15.63
C GLN A 174 -11.73 14.52 -16.67
N ALA A 175 -10.89 15.56 -16.81
CA ALA A 175 -11.13 16.67 -17.73
C ALA A 175 -10.97 16.26 -19.21
N SER A 176 -10.10 15.30 -19.51
CA SER A 176 -9.86 14.80 -20.87
C SER A 176 -10.65 13.53 -21.22
N HIS A 177 -11.50 13.05 -20.31
CA HIS A 177 -12.21 11.76 -20.47
C HIS A 177 -11.29 10.56 -20.69
N ALA A 178 -10.04 10.62 -20.19
CA ALA A 178 -9.11 9.51 -20.17
C ALA A 178 -9.47 8.51 -19.06
N HIS A 179 -8.88 7.32 -19.12
CA HIS A 179 -9.07 6.32 -18.08
C HIS A 179 -8.52 6.85 -16.73
N PRO A 180 -9.33 6.85 -15.67
CA PRO A 180 -8.92 7.35 -14.36
C PRO A 180 -7.91 6.40 -13.71
N LEU A 181 -7.06 6.95 -12.85
CA LEU A 181 -6.24 6.15 -11.94
C LEU A 181 -7.14 5.45 -10.92
N VAL A 182 -6.89 4.17 -10.67
CA VAL A 182 -7.70 3.39 -9.74
C VAL A 182 -6.99 3.11 -8.42
N SER A 183 -5.65 3.24 -8.37
CA SER A 183 -4.86 2.91 -7.19
C SER A 183 -3.77 3.92 -6.89
N LEU A 184 -3.58 4.18 -5.59
CA LEU A 184 -2.40 4.79 -5.01
C LEU A 184 -1.71 3.76 -4.12
N GLN A 185 -0.50 3.32 -4.49
CA GLN A 185 0.26 2.39 -3.67
C GLN A 185 1.23 3.18 -2.79
N LEU A 186 1.01 3.12 -1.47
CA LEU A 186 1.67 4.00 -0.51
C LEU A 186 2.13 3.25 0.73
N GLN A 187 3.25 3.70 1.33
CA GLN A 187 3.69 3.17 2.62
C GLN A 187 2.69 3.52 3.71
N TYR A 188 2.17 2.49 4.42
CA TYR A 188 1.23 2.71 5.50
C TYR A 188 1.35 1.67 6.59
N SER A 189 1.55 2.13 7.82
CA SER A 189 1.64 1.31 9.02
C SER A 189 1.42 2.15 10.27
N LEU A 190 1.35 1.54 11.44
CA LEU A 190 1.30 2.25 12.72
C LEU A 190 2.48 3.22 12.95
N VAL A 191 3.65 2.93 12.36
CA VAL A 191 4.86 3.78 12.48
C VAL A 191 5.09 4.68 11.26
N GLU A 192 4.19 4.65 10.27
CA GLU A 192 4.23 5.51 9.08
C GLU A 192 2.80 5.87 8.67
N ARG A 193 2.34 7.04 9.11
CA ARG A 193 0.96 7.52 8.92
C ARG A 193 0.87 8.82 8.11
N ASN A 194 1.98 9.29 7.53
CA ASN A 194 2.02 10.59 6.84
C ASN A 194 1.03 10.69 5.68
N ILE A 195 0.63 9.56 5.08
CA ILE A 195 -0.39 9.55 4.02
C ILE A 195 -1.77 10.05 4.49
N GLU A 196 -2.03 10.04 5.80
CA GLU A 196 -3.30 10.52 6.37
C GLU A 196 -3.48 12.02 6.24
N ARG A 197 -2.42 12.77 5.96
CA ARG A 197 -2.47 14.23 5.83
C ARG A 197 -3.17 14.69 4.55
N GLU A 198 -2.90 14.01 3.43
CA GLU A 198 -3.40 14.43 2.13
C GLU A 198 -3.95 13.27 1.29
N TYR A 199 -3.25 12.11 1.27
CA TYR A 199 -3.58 11.04 0.31
C TYR A 199 -4.87 10.30 0.64
N VAL A 200 -5.24 10.18 1.91
CA VAL A 200 -6.49 9.51 2.29
C VAL A 200 -7.68 10.32 1.79
N ASP A 201 -7.68 11.63 2.02
CA ASP A 201 -8.76 12.50 1.55
C ASP A 201 -8.76 12.63 0.04
N LEU A 202 -7.58 12.74 -0.58
CA LEU A 202 -7.41 12.72 -2.03
C LEU A 202 -7.99 11.42 -2.64
N ALA A 203 -7.65 10.26 -2.07
CA ALA A 203 -8.12 8.97 -2.56
C ALA A 203 -9.65 8.84 -2.47
N LEU A 204 -10.23 9.32 -1.38
CA LEU A 204 -11.69 9.31 -1.18
C LEU A 204 -12.40 10.28 -2.12
N GLU A 205 -11.88 11.49 -2.30
CA GLU A 205 -12.46 12.53 -3.15
C GLU A 205 -12.37 12.14 -4.64
N LEU A 206 -11.18 11.72 -5.07
CA LEU A 206 -10.91 11.45 -6.48
C LEU A 206 -11.17 9.98 -6.89
N GLY A 207 -11.58 9.13 -5.95
CA GLY A 207 -12.02 7.77 -6.25
C GLY A 207 -10.88 6.77 -6.47
N CYS A 208 -9.69 7.00 -5.90
CA CYS A 208 -8.59 6.03 -5.90
C CYS A 208 -8.69 5.08 -4.68
N GLY A 209 -8.30 3.82 -4.85
CA GLY A 209 -8.08 2.92 -3.72
C GLY A 209 -6.62 2.95 -3.28
N ILE A 210 -6.37 2.94 -1.95
CA ILE A 210 -5.00 2.82 -1.44
C ILE A 210 -4.63 1.34 -1.34
N THR A 211 -3.50 0.95 -1.96
CA THR A 211 -2.83 -0.33 -1.72
C THR A 211 -1.66 -0.08 -0.79
N ALA A 212 -1.78 -0.56 0.46
CA ALA A 212 -0.82 -0.23 1.51
C ALA A 212 0.36 -1.19 1.51
N TRP A 213 1.59 -0.67 1.26
CA TRP A 213 2.80 -1.48 1.38
C TRP A 213 3.50 -1.28 2.73
N SER A 214 4.29 -2.28 3.14
CA SER A 214 5.02 -2.31 4.43
C SER A 214 4.14 -2.13 5.68
N PRO A 215 3.02 -2.85 5.81
CA PRO A 215 2.12 -2.73 6.96
C PRO A 215 2.80 -3.08 8.29
N LEU A 216 3.87 -3.87 8.25
CA LEU A 216 4.69 -4.26 9.41
C LEU A 216 5.88 -3.34 9.67
N GLY A 217 5.96 -2.17 9.01
CA GLY A 217 7.06 -1.22 9.23
C GLY A 217 8.44 -1.84 9.01
N MET A 218 8.62 -2.57 7.91
CA MET A 218 9.84 -3.34 7.59
C MET A 218 10.17 -4.44 8.61
N GLY A 219 9.17 -4.93 9.32
CA GLY A 219 9.28 -5.97 10.34
C GLY A 219 9.38 -5.46 11.76
N LEU A 220 9.43 -4.15 12.02
CA LEU A 220 9.44 -3.57 13.37
C LEU A 220 8.18 -3.99 14.17
N LEU A 221 7.04 -4.04 13.49
CA LEU A 221 5.74 -4.35 14.09
C LEU A 221 5.44 -5.86 14.15
N SER A 222 6.38 -6.73 13.80
CA SER A 222 6.19 -8.19 13.86
C SER A 222 6.48 -8.82 15.22
N GLY A 223 6.96 -8.03 16.20
CA GLY A 223 7.31 -8.51 17.53
C GLY A 223 8.70 -9.15 17.65
N LYS A 224 9.47 -9.26 16.56
CA LYS A 224 10.81 -9.88 16.58
C LYS A 224 11.91 -8.95 17.13
N TYR A 225 11.71 -7.64 17.09
CA TYR A 225 12.66 -6.67 17.62
C TYR A 225 12.30 -6.29 19.05
N ARG A 226 13.32 -6.10 19.89
CA ARG A 226 13.20 -5.65 21.28
C ARG A 226 14.03 -4.40 21.48
N ARG A 227 13.50 -3.43 22.25
CA ARG A 227 14.29 -2.27 22.67
C ARG A 227 15.37 -2.74 23.65
N SER A 228 16.64 -2.47 23.34
CA SER A 228 17.72 -2.74 24.25
C SER A 228 17.75 -1.72 25.38
N THR A 229 17.92 -2.18 26.63
CA THR A 229 18.11 -1.30 27.81
C THR A 229 19.49 -0.65 27.80
N GLN A 230 20.42 -1.11 26.96
CA GLN A 230 21.81 -0.62 26.87
C GLN A 230 22.07 0.24 25.63
N GLY A 231 21.03 0.64 24.87
CA GLY A 231 21.19 1.51 23.70
C GLY A 231 21.68 0.81 22.42
N HIS A 232 21.88 -0.50 22.47
CA HIS A 232 22.14 -1.33 21.28
C HIS A 232 20.87 -2.05 20.91
N ASP A 233 20.34 -1.76 19.71
CA ASP A 233 19.22 -2.48 19.15
C ASP A 233 19.56 -3.97 19.04
N SER A 234 18.58 -4.85 19.32
CA SER A 234 18.80 -6.29 19.26
C SER A 234 19.50 -6.68 17.95
N GLU A 235 20.53 -7.51 18.03
CA GLU A 235 21.27 -8.09 16.88
C GLU A 235 20.39 -9.05 16.03
N THR A 236 19.07 -8.92 16.13
CA THR A 236 18.13 -9.79 15.42
C THR A 236 18.28 -9.59 13.92
N GLU A 237 18.74 -10.60 13.24
CA GLU A 237 18.81 -10.61 11.77
C GLU A 237 17.47 -10.32 11.14
N GLY A 238 17.43 -9.36 10.23
CA GLY A 238 16.21 -8.98 9.55
C GLY A 238 16.38 -7.85 8.56
N ARG A 239 15.30 -7.52 7.86
CA ARG A 239 15.29 -6.49 6.81
C ARG A 239 15.78 -5.13 7.33
N LEU A 240 15.42 -4.74 8.56
CA LEU A 240 15.91 -3.50 9.16
C LEU A 240 17.43 -3.47 9.29
N GLN A 241 18.06 -4.59 9.67
CA GLN A 241 19.50 -4.67 9.81
C GLN A 241 20.22 -4.68 8.45
N ALA A 242 19.72 -5.44 7.48
CA ALA A 242 20.25 -5.44 6.12
C ALA A 242 20.20 -4.04 5.48
N MET A 243 19.13 -3.30 5.71
CA MET A 243 18.96 -1.95 5.20
C MET A 243 19.78 -0.91 5.99
N LYS A 244 20.01 -1.10 7.30
CA LYS A 244 20.92 -0.26 8.11
C LYS A 244 22.33 -0.29 7.54
N GLN A 245 22.77 -1.45 7.05
CA GLN A 245 24.07 -1.62 6.38
C GLN A 245 24.13 -0.93 5.00
N SER A 246 22.98 -0.71 4.34
CA SER A 246 22.92 -0.02 3.04
C SER A 246 22.97 1.52 3.12
N GLY A 247 23.04 2.09 4.33
CA GLY A 247 23.17 3.55 4.54
C GLY A 247 21.93 4.39 4.21
N LEU A 248 20.74 3.78 4.05
CA LEU A 248 19.50 4.50 3.76
C LEU A 248 19.03 5.28 4.99
N ALA A 249 19.13 6.60 4.96
CA ALA A 249 18.76 7.51 6.06
C ALA A 249 17.31 7.33 6.56
N ALA A 250 16.38 6.94 5.69
CA ALA A 250 14.98 6.68 6.03
C ALA A 250 14.75 5.57 7.08
N LEU A 251 15.81 4.83 7.45
CA LEU A 251 15.73 3.74 8.42
C LEU A 251 16.08 4.15 9.84
N GLN A 252 16.88 5.20 10.01
CA GLN A 252 17.21 5.69 11.36
C GLN A 252 15.95 6.17 12.08
N ASP A 253 14.98 6.75 11.35
CA ASP A 253 13.70 7.19 11.89
C ASP A 253 12.80 6.05 12.37
N LYS A 254 12.97 4.82 11.82
CA LYS A 254 12.14 3.65 12.22
C LYS A 254 12.45 3.18 13.65
N LEU A 255 13.64 3.40 14.15
CA LEU A 255 14.06 3.04 15.52
C LEU A 255 13.93 4.21 16.51
N ALA A 256 13.25 5.30 16.14
CA ALA A 256 12.99 6.44 17.01
C ALA A 256 12.25 6.02 18.31
N PRO A 257 12.49 6.69 19.43
CA PRO A 257 11.83 6.38 20.72
C PRO A 257 10.30 6.25 20.63
N ARG A 258 9.66 7.15 19.87
CA ARG A 258 8.21 7.12 19.60
C ARG A 258 7.75 5.79 19.00
N ASN A 259 8.52 5.20 18.11
CA ASN A 259 8.12 3.96 17.46
C ASN A 259 8.14 2.77 18.41
N TRP A 260 9.01 2.79 19.43
CA TRP A 260 9.03 1.79 20.50
C TRP A 260 7.81 1.90 21.42
N GLU A 261 7.28 3.11 21.64
CA GLU A 261 6.02 3.32 22.37
C GLU A 261 4.84 2.72 21.59
N ILE A 262 4.84 2.89 20.26
CA ILE A 262 3.85 2.27 19.37
C ILE A 262 3.97 0.74 19.40
N VAL A 263 5.19 0.19 19.38
CA VAL A 263 5.43 -1.26 19.48
C VAL A 263 4.88 -1.82 20.79
N ALA A 264 5.09 -1.12 21.91
CA ALA A 264 4.55 -1.53 23.21
C ALA A 264 3.00 -1.53 23.22
N ALA A 265 2.39 -0.47 22.70
CA ALA A 265 0.93 -0.40 22.58
C ALA A 265 0.38 -1.50 21.63
N LEU A 266 1.10 -1.84 20.58
CA LEU A 266 0.74 -2.93 19.68
C LEU A 266 0.82 -4.30 20.38
N GLU A 267 1.84 -4.53 21.20
CA GLU A 267 1.99 -5.78 21.98
C GLU A 267 0.79 -5.96 22.94
N ASP A 268 0.39 -4.89 23.64
CA ASP A 268 -0.77 -4.93 24.52
C ASP A 268 -2.09 -5.15 23.78
N ALA A 269 -2.30 -4.46 22.68
CA ALA A 269 -3.49 -4.61 21.82
C ALA A 269 -3.58 -6.02 21.22
N ALA A 270 -2.48 -6.56 20.74
CA ALA A 270 -2.39 -7.93 20.19
C ALA A 270 -2.73 -8.97 21.26
N ARG A 271 -2.14 -8.85 22.47
CA ARG A 271 -2.41 -9.72 23.61
C ARG A 271 -3.90 -9.69 24.02
N ALA A 272 -4.47 -8.49 24.16
CA ALA A 272 -5.88 -8.31 24.51
C ALA A 272 -6.84 -8.90 23.46
N SER A 273 -6.40 -8.95 22.21
CA SER A 273 -7.21 -9.47 21.08
C SER A 273 -6.98 -10.96 20.81
N GLY A 274 -5.94 -11.57 21.40
CA GLY A 274 -5.50 -12.93 21.09
C GLY A 274 -5.04 -13.06 19.62
N LEU A 275 -4.34 -12.03 19.12
CA LEU A 275 -3.72 -11.93 17.80
C LEU A 275 -2.20 -11.91 17.94
N SER A 276 -1.47 -12.28 16.88
CA SER A 276 -0.07 -11.91 16.79
C SER A 276 0.10 -10.40 16.58
N MET A 277 1.27 -9.83 16.91
CA MET A 277 1.53 -8.42 16.64
C MET A 277 1.45 -8.11 15.13
N ALA A 278 1.90 -9.04 14.29
CA ALA A 278 1.80 -8.91 12.84
C ALA A 278 0.34 -8.85 12.40
N GLN A 279 -0.50 -9.75 12.88
CA GLN A 279 -1.94 -9.77 12.58
C GLN A 279 -2.62 -8.47 13.02
N ALA A 280 -2.34 -8.00 14.24
CA ALA A 280 -2.92 -6.77 14.77
C ALA A 280 -2.50 -5.54 13.93
N ALA A 281 -1.23 -5.44 13.53
CA ALA A 281 -0.73 -4.36 12.69
C ALA A 281 -1.35 -4.38 11.29
N ILE A 282 -1.44 -5.53 10.64
CA ILE A 282 -2.06 -5.70 9.31
C ILE A 282 -3.56 -5.34 9.39
N GLN A 283 -4.26 -5.85 10.40
CA GLN A 283 -5.69 -5.58 10.59
C GLN A 283 -5.97 -4.09 10.82
N TRP A 284 -5.09 -3.41 11.57
CA TRP A 284 -5.21 -1.97 11.77
C TRP A 284 -5.14 -1.21 10.43
N VAL A 285 -4.17 -1.53 9.55
CA VAL A 285 -4.06 -0.93 8.22
C VAL A 285 -5.26 -1.27 7.36
N ALA A 286 -5.68 -2.54 7.34
CA ALA A 286 -6.79 -3.00 6.52
C ALA A 286 -8.13 -2.30 6.84
N ARG A 287 -8.28 -1.74 8.02
CA ARG A 287 -9.48 -1.00 8.46
C ARG A 287 -9.41 0.50 8.21
N ARG A 288 -8.32 1.01 7.64
CA ARG A 288 -8.19 2.45 7.39
C ARG A 288 -9.06 2.90 6.22
N PRO A 289 -9.58 4.15 6.27
CA PRO A 289 -10.30 4.74 5.15
C PRO A 289 -9.48 4.71 3.86
N ALA A 290 -10.14 4.54 2.74
CA ALA A 290 -9.58 4.43 1.39
C ALA A 290 -8.66 3.22 1.14
N VAL A 291 -8.25 2.45 2.15
CA VAL A 291 -7.43 1.24 1.95
C VAL A 291 -8.25 0.16 1.28
N GLY A 292 -7.92 -0.14 0.01
CA GLY A 292 -8.52 -1.20 -0.79
C GLY A 292 -7.88 -2.57 -0.51
N ALA A 293 -6.55 -2.60 -0.41
CA ALA A 293 -5.82 -3.83 -0.09
C ALA A 293 -4.53 -3.53 0.70
N VAL A 294 -4.07 -4.53 1.47
CA VAL A 294 -2.81 -4.51 2.21
C VAL A 294 -1.86 -5.52 1.60
N ILE A 295 -0.67 -5.07 1.19
CA ILE A 295 0.33 -5.92 0.55
C ILE A 295 1.14 -6.65 1.63
N LEU A 296 1.04 -7.98 1.62
CA LEU A 296 1.74 -8.86 2.55
C LEU A 296 3.10 -9.25 1.97
N GLY A 297 4.15 -9.12 2.77
CA GLY A 297 5.48 -9.67 2.49
C GLY A 297 5.88 -10.67 3.57
N ALA A 298 6.48 -11.79 3.15
CA ALA A 298 7.03 -12.81 4.06
C ALA A 298 8.29 -13.42 3.44
N ARG A 299 9.12 -14.08 4.27
CA ARG A 299 10.29 -14.85 3.83
C ARG A 299 10.15 -16.35 4.08
N THR A 300 9.17 -16.72 4.89
CA THR A 300 8.83 -18.12 5.18
C THR A 300 7.33 -18.33 5.04
N LEU A 301 6.94 -19.56 4.75
CA LEU A 301 5.52 -19.94 4.65
C LEU A 301 4.79 -19.69 5.97
N GLU A 302 5.42 -19.99 7.11
CA GLU A 302 4.86 -19.75 8.45
C GLU A 302 4.52 -18.27 8.68
N GLN A 303 5.46 -17.34 8.35
CA GLN A 303 5.19 -15.91 8.43
C GLN A 303 4.04 -15.48 7.52
N PHE A 304 3.97 -16.09 6.35
CA PHE A 304 2.92 -15.78 5.39
C PHE A 304 1.54 -16.26 5.89
N GLU A 305 1.46 -17.43 6.45
CA GLU A 305 0.24 -17.98 7.03
C GLU A 305 -0.24 -17.18 8.24
N ASP A 306 0.69 -16.75 9.12
CA ASP A 306 0.34 -15.85 10.23
C ASP A 306 -0.23 -14.52 9.72
N ASN A 307 0.42 -13.93 8.70
CA ASN A 307 -0.06 -12.69 8.08
C ASN A 307 -1.42 -12.85 7.40
N LEU A 308 -1.66 -13.96 6.69
CA LEU A 308 -2.95 -14.26 6.07
C LEU A 308 -4.08 -14.34 7.09
N ALA A 309 -3.80 -14.84 8.28
CA ALA A 309 -4.76 -14.99 9.37
C ALA A 309 -5.18 -13.63 10.02
N ALA A 310 -4.60 -12.50 9.58
CA ALA A 310 -4.86 -11.20 10.17
C ALA A 310 -6.33 -10.77 10.19
N LEU A 311 -7.15 -11.24 9.25
CA LEU A 311 -8.56 -10.85 9.14
C LEU A 311 -9.54 -11.88 9.69
N ASP A 312 -9.06 -13.01 10.23
CA ASP A 312 -9.94 -14.10 10.72
C ASP A 312 -10.71 -13.73 11.96
N LYS A 313 -10.06 -13.02 12.87
CA LYS A 313 -10.63 -12.62 14.15
C LYS A 313 -10.61 -11.09 14.26
N PRO A 314 -11.76 -10.43 14.48
CA PRO A 314 -11.79 -8.98 14.58
C PRO A 314 -11.12 -8.49 15.87
N MET A 315 -10.30 -7.44 15.76
CA MET A 315 -9.74 -6.73 16.90
C MET A 315 -10.85 -5.92 17.59
N PRO A 316 -10.90 -5.91 18.94
CA PRO A 316 -11.81 -5.06 19.70
C PRO A 316 -11.63 -3.57 19.37
N GLN A 317 -12.73 -2.82 19.39
CA GLN A 317 -12.71 -1.39 19.07
C GLN A 317 -11.83 -0.59 20.06
N GLU A 318 -11.76 -1.00 21.31
CA GLU A 318 -10.89 -0.39 22.32
C GLU A 318 -9.40 -0.53 21.94
N SER A 319 -8.98 -1.72 21.48
CA SER A 319 -7.62 -1.96 21.01
C SER A 319 -7.30 -1.10 19.78
N LEU A 320 -8.24 -0.96 18.83
CA LEU A 320 -8.07 -0.08 17.67
C LEU A 320 -7.89 1.38 18.08
N ARG A 321 -8.69 1.87 19.03
CA ARG A 321 -8.58 3.24 19.57
C ARG A 321 -7.25 3.47 20.28
N ALA A 322 -6.80 2.50 21.09
CA ALA A 322 -5.50 2.59 21.77
C ALA A 322 -4.35 2.69 20.75
N LEU A 323 -4.38 1.90 19.69
CA LEU A 323 -3.40 1.97 18.61
C LEU A 323 -3.47 3.31 17.85
N ASP A 324 -4.66 3.82 17.59
CA ASP A 324 -4.84 5.13 16.97
C ASP A 324 -4.22 6.25 17.77
N GLN A 325 -4.43 6.24 19.10
CA GLN A 325 -3.88 7.23 20.03
C GLN A 325 -2.35 7.13 20.12
N ALA A 326 -1.82 5.91 20.33
CA ALA A 326 -0.38 5.69 20.47
C ALA A 326 0.40 6.07 19.21
N SER A 327 -0.20 5.89 18.03
CA SER A 327 0.43 6.16 16.74
C SER A 327 0.04 7.50 16.12
N ALA A 328 -0.76 8.34 16.80
CA ALA A 328 -1.24 9.61 16.28
C ALA A 328 -0.12 10.54 15.83
N LEU A 329 -0.26 11.15 14.65
CA LEU A 329 0.68 12.16 14.18
C LEU A 329 0.42 13.50 14.85
N PRO A 330 1.47 14.27 15.17
CA PRO A 330 1.30 15.64 15.61
C PRO A 330 0.64 16.48 14.52
N MET A 331 -0.32 17.30 14.89
CA MET A 331 -0.97 18.24 13.98
C MET A 331 0.05 19.27 13.49
N GLN A 332 0.11 19.48 12.19
CA GLN A 332 1.01 20.46 11.56
C GLN A 332 0.20 21.50 10.80
N PHE A 333 0.79 22.69 10.61
CA PHE A 333 0.26 23.69 9.70
C PHE A 333 0.28 23.13 8.25
N PRO A 334 -0.77 23.38 7.42
CA PRO A 334 -1.98 24.17 7.70
C PRO A 334 -3.11 23.38 8.40
N TYR A 335 -3.00 22.07 8.59
CA TYR A 335 -4.08 21.20 9.08
C TYR A 335 -4.54 21.56 10.49
N SER A 336 -3.63 22.04 11.35
CA SER A 336 -3.98 22.58 12.66
C SER A 336 -4.91 23.79 12.60
N PHE A 337 -4.88 24.56 11.48
CA PHE A 337 -5.78 25.68 11.24
C PHE A 337 -7.20 25.25 10.88
N PHE A 338 -7.40 24.01 10.42
CA PHE A 338 -8.73 23.48 10.11
C PHE A 338 -9.43 22.90 11.34
N ALA A 339 -8.82 23.02 12.52
CA ALA A 339 -9.38 22.55 13.77
C ALA A 339 -10.68 23.29 14.15
N GLN A 340 -11.48 22.69 15.06
CA GLN A 340 -12.83 23.12 15.40
C GLN A 340 -12.99 24.62 15.71
N ASN A 341 -12.02 25.23 16.44
CA ASN A 341 -12.11 26.63 16.79
C ASN A 341 -12.11 27.57 15.59
N GLN A 342 -11.36 27.24 14.54
CA GLN A 342 -11.36 28.01 13.30
C GLN A 342 -12.67 27.79 12.52
N GLN A 343 -13.17 26.57 12.48
CA GLN A 343 -14.43 26.26 11.82
C GLN A 343 -15.59 26.98 12.49
N ALA A 344 -15.62 27.06 13.81
CA ALA A 344 -16.62 27.84 14.54
C ALA A 344 -16.57 29.33 14.16
N GLY A 345 -15.37 29.89 14.00
CA GLY A 345 -15.18 31.28 13.53
C GLY A 345 -15.65 31.47 12.08
N ILE A 346 -15.29 30.54 11.17
CA ILE A 346 -15.65 30.58 9.77
C ILE A 346 -17.19 30.50 9.59
N HIS A 347 -17.85 29.65 10.36
CA HIS A 347 -19.30 29.47 10.29
C HIS A 347 -20.09 30.43 11.21
N GLY A 348 -19.42 31.36 11.90
CA GLY A 348 -20.09 32.35 12.76
C GLY A 348 -20.89 31.71 13.91
N GLY A 349 -20.49 30.53 14.39
CA GLY A 349 -21.22 29.78 15.42
C GLY A 349 -22.51 29.11 14.93
N VAL A 350 -22.80 29.17 13.64
CA VAL A 350 -23.99 28.48 13.07
C VAL A 350 -23.71 27.00 12.95
N ALA A 351 -24.60 26.16 13.50
CA ALA A 351 -24.55 24.72 13.30
C ALA A 351 -24.86 24.40 11.82
N VAL A 352 -23.95 23.70 11.17
CA VAL A 352 -24.22 23.10 9.86
C VAL A 352 -24.94 21.78 10.14
N GLY A 353 -26.24 21.74 9.86
CA GLY A 353 -27.08 20.57 10.12
C GLY A 353 -26.70 19.35 9.28
N ASP A 354 -27.39 18.26 9.52
CA ASP A 354 -27.23 17.01 8.78
C ASP A 354 -27.42 17.23 7.27
N LYS A 355 -26.57 16.60 6.51
CA LYS A 355 -26.62 16.65 5.05
C LYS A 355 -27.57 15.57 4.53
N PRO A 356 -28.18 15.76 3.37
CA PRO A 356 -28.95 14.72 2.73
C PRO A 356 -28.14 13.43 2.55
N ASP A 357 -28.83 12.30 2.56
CA ASP A 357 -28.20 11.00 2.31
C ASP A 357 -27.38 11.05 1.01
N GLY A 358 -26.16 10.54 1.09
CA GLY A 358 -25.21 10.55 -0.04
C GLY A 358 -24.36 11.81 -0.17
N TYR A 359 -24.57 12.85 0.64
CA TYR A 359 -23.66 14.00 0.66
C TYR A 359 -22.36 13.66 1.41
N VAL A 360 -21.25 13.81 0.73
CA VAL A 360 -19.91 13.65 1.30
C VAL A 360 -19.21 15.01 1.33
N LEU A 361 -18.80 15.47 2.50
CA LEU A 361 -17.99 16.69 2.60
C LEU A 361 -16.67 16.50 1.89
N PRO A 362 -16.25 17.41 1.01
CA PRO A 362 -14.93 17.38 0.37
C PRO A 362 -13.81 17.45 1.40
N VAL A 363 -14.00 18.25 2.46
CA VAL A 363 -13.04 18.38 3.56
C VAL A 363 -13.66 17.78 4.83
N ARG A 364 -13.00 16.78 5.40
CA ARG A 364 -13.43 16.18 6.66
C ARG A 364 -12.93 17.01 7.83
N ILE A 365 -13.87 17.58 8.57
CA ILE A 365 -13.56 18.15 9.88
C ILE A 365 -13.32 16.97 10.82
N ALA A 366 -12.11 16.86 11.39
CA ALA A 366 -11.85 15.85 12.41
C ALA A 366 -12.81 16.08 13.57
N ALA A 367 -13.64 15.07 13.92
CA ALA A 367 -14.46 15.13 15.10
C ALA A 367 -13.56 15.24 16.34
N ALA A 368 -13.93 16.07 17.29
CA ALA A 368 -13.15 16.33 18.50
C ALA A 368 -12.94 15.07 19.35
N ASP A 369 -13.84 14.11 19.23
CA ASP A 369 -13.80 12.83 19.94
C ASP A 369 -13.73 11.71 18.92
N GLY A 370 -12.55 11.23 18.67
CA GLY A 370 -12.09 10.03 17.97
C GLY A 370 -13.06 8.94 17.47
N ASP A 371 -14.33 9.25 17.20
CA ASP A 371 -15.33 8.27 16.77
C ASP A 371 -15.24 8.03 15.26
N ILE A 372 -14.35 7.10 14.87
CA ILE A 372 -14.20 6.61 13.50
C ILE A 372 -15.45 5.84 13.05
N ASP A 373 -16.21 5.23 13.97
CA ASP A 373 -17.41 4.45 13.66
C ASP A 373 -18.61 5.31 13.20
N ALA A 374 -18.72 6.54 13.69
CA ALA A 374 -19.76 7.46 13.22
C ALA A 374 -19.58 7.77 11.72
N ARG A 375 -18.34 7.73 11.22
CA ARG A 375 -17.98 8.00 9.82
C ARG A 375 -18.24 6.82 8.88
N MET A 376 -18.35 5.59 9.41
CA MET A 376 -18.62 4.39 8.60
C MET A 376 -20.12 4.08 8.48
N LYS A 377 -20.94 4.54 9.43
CA LYS A 377 -22.41 4.32 9.40
C LYS A 377 -23.13 5.19 8.37
N THR A 378 -22.53 6.25 7.87
CA THR A 378 -23.11 7.13 6.84
C THR A 378 -22.86 6.68 5.41
N ARG A 379 -22.32 5.46 5.22
CA ARG A 379 -22.04 4.85 3.91
C ARG A 379 -22.71 3.48 3.75
N LYS A 380 -24.02 3.39 4.05
CA LYS A 380 -24.82 2.28 3.56
C LYS A 380 -25.68 2.74 2.39
#